data_9ff06c6e7ceb2ce909f8f16a179f03d4
#
_entry.id   9ff06c6e7ceb2ce909f8f16a179f03d4
#
_cell.length_a   1.000
_cell.length_b   1.000
_cell.length_c   1.000
_cell.angle_alpha   90.00
_cell.angle_beta   90.00
_cell.angle_gamma   90.00
#
_symmetry.space_group_name_H-M   'P 1'
#
loop_
_entity.id
_entity.type
_entity.pdbx_description
1 polymer ?
#
loop_
_entity_poly.entity_id
_entity_poly.type
_entity_poly.pdbx_seq_one_letter_code
_entity_poly.pdbx_strand_id
1 'polypeptide(L)'
;MRDEIMIATTADHPVMRFAKPCESDPEQMWIDLKDTAPFEYILGPPSTVLGRTARRSLREAGVEPLGLDTYLSASFAAAMAREGVGLAFTYRSCRIMRDEFRYLRIGKDGIFLDLALAWPGWKIRSRAAMALAKLFQEMAPELLRK
;
A
#
# COMPACT_ATOMS: atom_id res chain seq x y z
N MET A 1 6.26 13.87 3.27
CA MET A 1 6.71 12.67 2.52
C MET A 1 5.49 12.04 1.89
N ARG A 2 5.59 11.53 0.67
CA ARG A 2 4.47 10.95 -0.07
C ARG A 2 4.73 9.47 -0.30
N ASP A 3 3.78 8.59 0.07
CA ASP A 3 3.89 7.14 -0.10
C ASP A 3 2.79 6.62 -1.03
N GLU A 4 3.10 5.60 -1.81
CA GLU A 4 2.18 5.00 -2.77
C GLU A 4 1.45 3.81 -2.15
N ILE A 5 0.14 3.72 -2.38
CA ILE A 5 -0.64 2.54 -2.04
C ILE A 5 -0.59 1.55 -3.21
N MET A 6 -0.29 0.32 -2.90
CA MET A 6 -0.12 -0.77 -3.86
C MET A 6 -0.96 -1.99 -3.46
N ILE A 7 -1.16 -2.90 -4.39
CA ILE A 7 -1.70 -4.23 -4.13
C ILE A 7 -0.53 -5.21 -4.01
N ALA A 8 -0.47 -5.92 -2.88
CA ALA A 8 0.46 -7.02 -2.64
C ALA A 8 -0.19 -8.34 -3.05
N THR A 9 0.59 -9.21 -3.69
CA THR A 9 0.19 -10.56 -4.11
C THR A 9 1.44 -11.43 -4.37
N THR A 10 1.24 -12.69 -4.79
CA THR A 10 2.32 -13.56 -5.27
C THR A 10 2.55 -13.41 -6.77
N ALA A 11 3.73 -13.84 -7.25
CA ALA A 11 4.10 -13.76 -8.65
C ALA A 11 3.25 -14.69 -9.55
N ASP A 12 2.75 -15.77 -9.01
CA ASP A 12 1.93 -16.79 -9.69
C ASP A 12 0.43 -16.56 -9.52
N HIS A 13 0.02 -15.53 -8.76
CA HIS A 13 -1.41 -15.26 -8.55
C HIS A 13 -2.11 -14.95 -9.88
N PRO A 14 -3.33 -15.49 -10.13
CA PRO A 14 -4.05 -15.29 -11.40
C PRO A 14 -4.32 -13.84 -11.78
N VAL A 15 -4.32 -12.91 -10.82
CA VAL A 15 -4.45 -11.47 -11.07
C VAL A 15 -3.33 -10.91 -11.95
N MET A 16 -2.16 -11.54 -11.96
CA MET A 16 -1.00 -11.09 -12.72
C MET A 16 -1.22 -11.05 -14.23
N ARG A 17 -2.16 -11.84 -14.77
CA ARG A 17 -2.54 -11.79 -16.20
C ARG A 17 -3.19 -10.47 -16.63
N PHE A 18 -3.68 -9.69 -15.70
CA PHE A 18 -4.26 -8.36 -15.94
C PHE A 18 -3.28 -7.23 -15.67
N ALA A 19 -2.14 -7.53 -15.05
CA ALA A 19 -1.12 -6.53 -14.75
C ALA A 19 -0.42 -6.07 -16.03
N LYS A 20 -0.14 -4.76 -16.11
CA LYS A 20 0.46 -4.09 -17.27
C LYS A 20 1.73 -3.37 -16.83
N PRO A 21 2.79 -3.30 -17.67
CA PRO A 21 3.99 -2.54 -17.33
C PRO A 21 3.69 -1.04 -17.27
N CYS A 22 4.35 -0.32 -16.37
CA CYS A 22 4.30 1.14 -16.36
C CYS A 22 5.18 1.70 -17.47
N GLU A 23 4.71 2.73 -18.16
CA GLU A 23 5.48 3.39 -19.24
C GLU A 23 6.76 4.06 -18.72
N SER A 24 6.70 4.59 -17.50
CA SER A 24 7.83 5.29 -16.85
C SER A 24 8.82 4.38 -16.15
N ASP A 25 8.44 3.13 -15.86
CA ASP A 25 9.25 2.15 -15.14
C ASP A 25 8.80 0.74 -15.53
N PRO A 26 9.48 0.09 -16.49
CA PRO A 26 9.09 -1.24 -16.99
C PRO A 26 9.12 -2.34 -15.92
N GLU A 27 9.87 -2.17 -14.84
CA GLU A 27 9.91 -3.12 -13.72
C GLU A 27 8.69 -2.99 -12.81
N GLN A 28 8.02 -1.83 -12.85
CA GLN A 28 6.81 -1.58 -12.10
C GLN A 28 5.59 -1.98 -12.92
N MET A 29 4.75 -2.86 -12.35
CA MET A 29 3.46 -3.24 -12.94
C MET A 29 2.33 -2.44 -12.30
N TRP A 30 1.28 -2.19 -13.08
CA TRP A 30 0.04 -1.59 -12.60
C TRP A 30 -1.18 -2.43 -13.00
N ILE A 31 -2.30 -2.23 -12.30
CA ILE A 31 -3.56 -2.92 -12.55
C ILE A 31 -4.73 -1.95 -12.41
N ASP A 32 -5.76 -2.13 -13.24
CA ASP A 32 -7.05 -1.48 -12.99
C ASP A 32 -7.79 -2.25 -11.89
N LEU A 33 -8.33 -1.56 -10.89
CA LEU A 33 -9.08 -2.21 -9.82
C LEU A 33 -10.29 -3.00 -10.33
N LYS A 34 -10.88 -2.63 -11.45
CA LYS A 34 -11.99 -3.38 -12.06
C LYS A 34 -11.58 -4.80 -12.43
N ASP A 35 -10.34 -4.99 -12.86
CA ASP A 35 -9.82 -6.30 -13.25
C ASP A 35 -9.57 -7.20 -12.02
N THR A 36 -9.64 -6.65 -10.81
CA THR A 36 -9.46 -7.39 -9.56
C THR A 36 -10.78 -7.92 -8.97
N ALA A 37 -11.93 -7.56 -9.54
CA ALA A 37 -13.24 -7.94 -9.03
C ALA A 37 -13.45 -9.45 -8.77
N PRO A 38 -12.88 -10.37 -9.57
CA PRO A 38 -13.05 -11.81 -9.33
C PRO A 38 -12.21 -12.37 -8.17
N PHE A 39 -11.33 -11.57 -7.56
CA PHE A 39 -10.36 -12.07 -6.59
C PHE A 39 -10.69 -11.66 -5.16
N GLU A 40 -10.32 -12.51 -4.23
CA GLU A 40 -10.52 -12.25 -2.80
C GLU A 40 -9.54 -11.21 -2.28
N TYR A 41 -10.04 -10.37 -1.37
CA TYR A 41 -9.27 -9.34 -0.69
C TYR A 41 -9.13 -9.62 0.80
N ILE A 42 -7.97 -9.32 1.33
CA ILE A 42 -7.70 -9.26 2.76
C ILE A 42 -7.65 -7.77 3.14
N LEU A 43 -8.76 -7.25 3.63
CA LEU A 43 -8.89 -5.83 3.95
C LEU A 43 -8.64 -5.58 5.44
N GLY A 44 -7.76 -4.63 5.73
CA GLY A 44 -7.55 -4.15 7.09
C GLY A 44 -8.77 -3.38 7.64
N PRO A 45 -8.75 -3.01 8.94
CA PRO A 45 -9.88 -2.34 9.59
C PRO A 45 -10.29 -1.04 8.90
N PRO A 46 -11.60 -0.75 8.78
CA PRO A 46 -12.08 0.50 8.18
C PRO A 46 -11.72 1.74 9.00
N SER A 47 -11.31 1.57 10.25
CA SER A 47 -10.81 2.65 11.12
C SER A 47 -9.41 3.15 10.73
N THR A 48 -8.64 2.38 9.97
CA THR A 48 -7.30 2.77 9.52
C THR A 48 -7.34 3.61 8.24
N VAL A 49 -6.32 4.41 8.00
CA VAL A 49 -6.20 5.21 6.78
C VAL A 49 -6.17 4.29 5.55
N LEU A 50 -5.34 3.25 5.58
CA LEU A 50 -5.22 2.31 4.47
C LEU A 50 -6.53 1.57 4.22
N GLY A 51 -7.18 1.05 5.27
CA GLY A 51 -8.45 0.32 5.15
C GLY A 51 -9.60 1.17 4.61
N ARG A 52 -9.68 2.46 4.99
CA ARG A 52 -10.65 3.40 4.41
C ARG A 52 -10.34 3.71 2.94
N THR A 53 -9.06 3.96 2.63
CA THR A 53 -8.66 4.27 1.25
C THR A 53 -8.91 3.08 0.33
N ALA A 54 -8.55 1.86 0.76
CA ALA A 54 -8.82 0.64 0.00
C ALA A 54 -10.30 0.50 -0.34
N ARG A 55 -11.19 0.58 0.65
CA ARG A 55 -12.64 0.45 0.44
C ARG A 55 -13.21 1.57 -0.43
N ARG A 56 -12.71 2.80 -0.25
CA ARG A 56 -13.12 3.92 -1.11
C ARG A 56 -12.71 3.66 -2.57
N SER A 57 -11.45 3.29 -2.80
CA SER A 57 -10.94 3.05 -4.16
C SER A 57 -11.67 1.90 -4.86
N LEU A 58 -11.95 0.80 -4.15
CA LEU A 58 -12.73 -0.32 -4.69
C LEU A 58 -14.16 0.12 -5.05
N ARG A 59 -14.81 0.89 -4.18
CA ARG A 59 -16.17 1.42 -4.44
C ARG A 59 -16.19 2.37 -5.64
N GLU A 60 -15.22 3.28 -5.75
CA GLU A 60 -15.08 4.20 -6.87
C GLU A 60 -14.82 3.46 -8.19
N ALA A 61 -14.15 2.32 -8.13
CA ALA A 61 -13.95 1.42 -9.27
C ALA A 61 -15.17 0.52 -9.57
N GLY A 62 -16.23 0.56 -8.74
CA GLY A 62 -17.38 -0.34 -8.87
C GLY A 62 -17.09 -1.79 -8.51
N VAL A 63 -16.06 -2.04 -7.71
CA VAL A 63 -15.67 -3.36 -7.24
C VAL A 63 -16.22 -3.59 -5.84
N GLU A 64 -17.07 -4.61 -5.71
CA GLU A 64 -17.48 -5.12 -4.40
C GLU A 64 -16.49 -6.20 -3.98
N PRO A 65 -15.70 -5.98 -2.93
CA PRO A 65 -14.65 -6.93 -2.56
C PRO A 65 -15.24 -8.25 -2.10
N LEU A 66 -14.82 -9.32 -2.76
CA LEU A 66 -15.00 -10.67 -2.25
C LEU A 66 -13.95 -10.88 -1.15
N GLY A 67 -14.35 -11.40 0.02
CA GLY A 67 -13.37 -11.85 1.00
C GLY A 67 -13.46 -11.28 2.42
N LEU A 68 -12.44 -11.54 3.19
CA LEU A 68 -12.40 -11.40 4.64
C LEU A 68 -12.21 -9.94 5.06
N ASP A 69 -13.21 -9.39 5.72
CA ASP A 69 -13.05 -8.21 6.58
C ASP A 69 -12.31 -8.66 7.84
N THR A 70 -11.01 -8.46 7.83
CA THR A 70 -10.18 -8.83 8.97
C THR A 70 -9.89 -7.61 9.83
N TYR A 71 -9.98 -7.76 11.14
CA TYR A 71 -9.45 -6.78 12.09
C TYR A 71 -7.91 -6.82 12.17
N LEU A 72 -7.27 -7.45 11.20
CA LEU A 72 -5.83 -7.63 11.14
C LEU A 72 -5.13 -6.34 10.71
N SER A 73 -3.92 -6.13 11.19
CA SER A 73 -3.11 -5.00 10.74
C SER A 73 -2.80 -5.10 9.24
N ALA A 74 -2.55 -3.95 8.61
CA ALA A 74 -2.18 -3.91 7.19
C ALA A 74 -0.94 -4.76 6.88
N SER A 75 0.02 -4.81 7.80
CA SER A 75 1.22 -5.63 7.66
C SER A 75 0.91 -7.12 7.65
N PHE A 76 -0.04 -7.57 8.47
CA PHE A 76 -0.46 -8.96 8.50
C PHE A 76 -1.28 -9.32 7.25
N ALA A 77 -2.19 -8.47 6.82
CA ALA A 77 -2.93 -8.65 5.57
C ALA A 77 -1.97 -8.78 4.37
N ALA A 78 -0.94 -7.93 4.28
CA ALA A 78 0.08 -8.03 3.25
C ALA A 78 0.93 -9.30 3.36
N ALA A 79 1.18 -9.80 4.59
CA ALA A 79 1.86 -11.09 4.79
C ALA A 79 1.01 -12.24 4.24
N MET A 80 -0.28 -12.29 4.55
CA MET A 80 -1.20 -13.30 4.01
C MET A 80 -1.30 -13.26 2.48
N ALA A 81 -1.32 -12.06 1.89
CA ALA A 81 -1.33 -11.92 0.44
C ALA A 81 -0.05 -12.46 -0.22
N ARG A 82 1.09 -12.32 0.45
CA ARG A 82 2.36 -12.92 0.00
C ARG A 82 2.40 -14.44 0.12
N GLU A 83 1.56 -15.01 0.96
CA GLU A 83 1.35 -16.47 1.08
C GLU A 83 0.23 -16.98 0.14
N GLY A 84 -0.27 -16.13 -0.76
CA GLY A 84 -1.24 -16.51 -1.78
C GLY A 84 -2.70 -16.59 -1.31
N VAL A 85 -3.02 -16.08 -0.11
CA VAL A 85 -4.39 -16.13 0.46
C VAL A 85 -5.34 -15.18 -0.29
N GLY A 86 -4.82 -14.15 -0.98
CA GLY A 86 -5.63 -13.18 -1.73
C GLY A 86 -4.85 -11.91 -2.04
N LEU A 87 -5.55 -10.82 -2.30
CA LEU A 87 -4.99 -9.50 -2.57
C LEU A 87 -5.02 -8.63 -1.31
N ALA A 88 -3.98 -7.88 -1.03
CA ALA A 88 -3.98 -6.93 0.08
C ALA A 88 -3.46 -5.55 -0.33
N PHE A 89 -4.03 -4.50 0.23
CA PHE A 89 -3.49 -3.16 0.11
C PHE A 89 -2.31 -2.98 1.06
N THR A 90 -1.24 -2.37 0.56
CA THR A 90 -0.02 -2.08 1.33
C THR A 90 0.58 -0.75 0.91
N TYR A 91 1.59 -0.28 1.63
CA TYR A 91 2.37 0.88 1.24
C TYR A 91 3.62 0.47 0.45
N ARG A 92 4.05 1.30 -0.48
CA ARG A 92 5.31 1.09 -1.22
C ARG A 92 6.49 0.97 -0.27
N SER A 93 6.56 1.79 0.76
CA SER A 93 7.60 1.74 1.80
C SER A 93 7.62 0.45 2.63
N CYS A 94 6.53 -0.33 2.61
CA CYS A 94 6.40 -1.60 3.32
C CYS A 94 6.66 -2.82 2.43
N ARG A 95 7.16 -2.63 1.21
CA ARG A 95 7.47 -3.74 0.29
C ARG A 95 8.63 -4.58 0.83
N ILE A 96 8.50 -5.88 0.67
CA ILE A 96 9.57 -6.85 0.88
C ILE A 96 10.00 -7.33 -0.49
N MET A 97 11.23 -7.02 -0.89
CA MET A 97 11.74 -7.37 -2.22
C MET A 97 12.19 -8.84 -2.22
N ARG A 98 11.38 -9.70 -2.82
CA ARG A 98 11.65 -11.10 -3.11
C ARG A 98 11.01 -11.48 -4.44
N ASP A 99 11.57 -12.44 -5.12
CA ASP A 99 11.12 -12.86 -6.46
C ASP A 99 9.71 -13.46 -6.46
N GLU A 100 9.27 -14.00 -5.34
CA GLU A 100 7.94 -14.59 -5.20
C GLU A 100 6.83 -13.55 -5.00
N PHE A 101 7.18 -12.31 -4.61
CA PHE A 101 6.21 -11.27 -4.28
C PHE A 101 6.03 -10.27 -5.41
N ARG A 102 4.80 -9.78 -5.56
CA ARG A 102 4.47 -8.71 -6.51
C ARG A 102 3.71 -7.60 -5.82
N TYR A 103 3.99 -6.40 -6.28
CA TYR A 103 3.35 -5.18 -5.80
C TYR A 103 2.89 -4.38 -7.01
N LEU A 104 1.57 -4.32 -7.18
CA LEU A 104 0.96 -3.68 -8.33
C LEU A 104 0.53 -2.26 -7.97
N ARG A 105 0.91 -1.30 -8.79
CA ARG A 105 0.36 0.05 -8.75
C ARG A 105 -1.13 0.01 -9.08
N ILE A 106 -1.91 0.86 -8.44
CA ILE A 106 -3.35 0.95 -8.66
C ILE A 106 -3.62 2.01 -9.72
N GLY A 107 -4.06 1.58 -10.90
CA GLY A 107 -4.23 2.48 -12.04
C GLY A 107 -2.91 3.03 -12.60
N LYS A 108 -2.97 3.73 -13.70
CA LYS A 108 -1.77 4.33 -14.33
C LYS A 108 -1.11 5.40 -13.46
N ASP A 109 -1.92 6.20 -12.77
CA ASP A 109 -1.45 7.36 -11.99
C ASP A 109 -1.07 7.01 -10.55
N GLY A 110 -1.44 5.81 -10.06
CA GLY A 110 -1.22 5.39 -8.68
C GLY A 110 -2.14 6.09 -7.67
N ILE A 111 -2.17 5.58 -6.45
CA ILE A 111 -2.85 6.20 -5.29
C ILE A 111 -1.79 6.55 -4.26
N PHE A 112 -1.75 7.81 -3.86
CA PHE A 112 -0.73 8.31 -2.96
C PHE A 112 -1.34 8.88 -1.68
N LEU A 113 -0.62 8.73 -0.58
CA LEU A 113 -0.92 9.35 0.71
C LEU A 113 0.24 10.21 1.18
N ASP A 114 -0.08 11.34 1.78
CA ASP A 114 0.91 12.19 2.43
C ASP A 114 1.15 11.71 3.86
N LEU A 115 2.40 11.37 4.16
CA LEU A 115 2.87 11.07 5.49
C LEU A 115 3.45 12.35 6.11
N ALA A 116 2.92 12.74 7.25
CA ALA A 116 3.32 13.93 7.97
C ALA A 116 3.73 13.60 9.41
N LEU A 117 4.76 14.27 9.87
CA LEU A 117 5.12 14.29 11.27
C LEU A 117 4.34 15.42 11.95
N ALA A 118 3.48 15.07 12.88
CA ALA A 118 2.66 16.03 13.62
C ALA A 118 3.01 16.05 15.10
N TRP A 119 3.00 17.22 15.70
CA TRP A 119 3.09 17.40 17.14
C TRP A 119 2.23 18.56 17.65
N PRO A 120 1.89 18.57 18.94
CA PRO A 120 1.12 19.66 19.53
C PRO A 120 1.86 20.98 19.43
N GLY A 121 1.28 21.99 18.77
CA GLY A 121 1.92 23.26 18.46
C GLY A 121 2.29 24.12 19.68
N TRP A 122 1.70 23.84 20.86
CA TRP A 122 1.86 24.60 22.09
C TRP A 122 2.84 23.97 23.09
N LYS A 123 3.36 22.78 22.84
CA LYS A 123 4.33 22.13 23.74
C LYS A 123 5.75 22.51 23.36
N ILE A 124 6.56 22.87 24.39
CA ILE A 124 7.99 23.04 24.23
C ILE A 124 8.58 21.72 23.75
N ARG A 125 9.23 21.76 22.61
CA ARG A 125 9.84 20.57 22.02
C ARG A 125 11.12 20.23 22.75
N SER A 126 11.25 19.01 23.25
CA SER A 126 12.52 18.54 23.82
C SER A 126 13.59 18.49 22.71
N ARG A 127 14.87 18.62 23.09
CA ARG A 127 15.99 18.46 22.16
C ARG A 127 15.97 17.11 21.44
N ALA A 128 15.58 16.06 22.16
CA ALA A 128 15.44 14.71 21.60
C ALA A 128 14.33 14.63 20.55
N ALA A 129 13.16 15.23 20.80
CA ALA A 129 12.07 15.27 19.81
C ALA A 129 12.46 16.06 18.54
N MET A 130 13.20 17.15 18.68
CA MET A 130 13.70 17.91 17.54
C MET A 130 14.76 17.12 16.75
N ALA A 131 15.68 16.44 17.44
CA ALA A 131 16.67 15.60 16.79
C ALA A 131 16.02 14.45 16.01
N LEU A 132 15.02 13.78 16.61
CA LEU A 132 14.25 12.74 15.94
C LEU A 132 13.52 13.25 14.70
N ALA A 133 12.90 14.44 14.79
CA ALA A 133 12.21 15.04 13.65
C ALA A 133 13.17 15.35 12.50
N LYS A 134 14.36 15.87 12.81
CA LYS A 134 15.41 16.13 11.82
C LYS A 134 15.87 14.82 11.15
N LEU A 135 16.17 13.81 11.93
CA LEU A 135 16.55 12.48 11.43
C LEU A 135 15.47 11.91 10.50
N PHE A 136 14.20 12.04 10.88
CA PHE A 136 13.08 11.57 10.07
C PHE A 136 13.00 12.30 8.72
N GLN A 137 13.23 13.62 8.70
CA GLN A 137 13.26 14.42 7.48
C GLN A 137 14.43 14.06 6.57
N GLU A 138 15.58 13.74 7.14
CA GLU A 138 16.78 13.34 6.39
C GLU A 138 16.64 11.93 5.79
N MET A 139 16.06 11.00 6.52
CA MET A 139 15.87 9.60 6.07
C MET A 139 14.67 9.39 5.15
N ALA A 140 13.65 10.24 5.23
CA ALA A 140 12.40 10.07 4.50
C ALA A 140 12.59 9.90 2.97
N PRO A 141 13.46 10.66 2.28
CA PRO A 141 13.69 10.49 0.85
C PRO A 141 14.30 9.13 0.48
N GLU A 142 15.12 8.55 1.37
CA GLU A 142 15.76 7.25 1.12
C GLU A 142 14.81 6.06 1.32
N LEU A 143 13.89 6.18 2.28
CA LEU A 143 12.88 5.14 2.56
C LEU A 143 11.88 4.96 1.41
N LEU A 144 11.66 5.97 0.60
CA LEU A 144 10.73 5.92 -0.53
C LEU A 144 11.37 5.53 -1.86
N ARG A 145 12.71 5.51 -1.94
CA ARG A 145 13.44 5.09 -3.13
C ARG A 145 13.65 3.58 -3.22
N LYS A 146 13.44 2.87 -2.13
CA LYS A 146 13.45 1.40 -2.09
C LYS A 146 12.05 0.90 -2.37
#